data_4b17492348232bf2cf5e4aa2814a2c1a
#
_entry.id   4b17492348232bf2cf5e4aa2814a2c1a
#
_cell.length_a   1.000
_cell.length_b   1.000
_cell.length_c   1.000
_cell.angle_alpha   90.00
_cell.angle_beta   90.00
_cell.angle_gamma   90.00
#
_symmetry.space_group_name_H-M   'P 1'
#
loop_
_entity.id
_entity.type
_entity.pdbx_description
1 polymer ?
#
loop_
_entity_poly.entity_id
_entity_poly.type
_entity_poly.pdbx_seq_one_letter_code
_entity_poly.pdbx_strand_id
1 'polypeptide(L)'
;RDRSPSRGLGDVYKRQIYKPGSGSGNGGNGGGGEQPSGPGDYSKLTAANHPRIIMSEDDVTAIKAKLAAGSDANLKKLHECIMAYADKALTAKDLVYEVTGKRLLSVSTEAANRIISCSYAYRLTGEDKYLEKAEKDMQTVCAFKDWNSATHFLDGAEMAHGVGIGYDWLYGRLSDATKKNAEKAIRDYAFYCALNGKWNLNFYTSATNWNQVCNGGLVVAALAVYETCQDDARSIIDKAIESNASVMPEMYNPDGNYPEGYGYWGYGTAFECIMLAAMESCTGTDNGLSAVDGFKKTGKWILFMEGMNKMAFNYCDCAPSSIAFPPLWYLAHKFNDQSLLYGELMKLNDGRYTSYDSPKYFPMAIVYASKFDLNSIAPPEEKVWSGKGINPVVLVHGDWTFTDTDKFLGIKAGRANYSHGHMDVGSFVYDAWGTRWSADLGLQSYGTVENINLPGYTGGFGSYDQGAFRWAVFRYNNYNHSTITVNDALHRAGGRAEISSVINTSASKGATIDMTDILSSECESATRTVTLENDTDLVVKDIVKAKYNKAADVRWTMVTRAIPTVEGNRIVLQGASKKLYLKVTSQNNAKVTLKTWSTVGESYDASNAGYYEAGFEAKVTSGQTDTFTVTLSPNE
;
A
#
# COMPACT_ATOMS: atom_id res chain seq x y z
N ARG A 1 -52.34 13.50 0.63
CA ARG A 1 -52.85 12.14 0.91
C ARG A 1 -52.05 11.20 -0.02
N ASP A 2 -51.17 10.31 0.39
CA ASP A 2 -50.95 9.62 1.62
C ASP A 2 -49.46 9.33 1.83
N ARG A 3 -49.05 9.33 3.08
CA ARG A 3 -47.71 8.95 3.54
C ARG A 3 -47.62 7.44 3.64
N SER A 4 -46.52 6.85 3.22
CA SER A 4 -46.07 5.56 3.73
C SER A 4 -44.55 5.61 3.98
N PRO A 5 -44.07 5.09 5.11
CA PRO A 5 -42.70 5.31 5.58
C PRO A 5 -41.72 4.29 5.01
N SER A 6 -40.55 4.78 4.58
CA SER A 6 -39.39 3.96 4.32
C SER A 6 -38.90 3.33 5.63
N ARG A 7 -39.03 2.01 5.76
CA ARG A 7 -38.38 1.25 6.83
C ARG A 7 -36.88 1.15 6.53
N GLY A 8 -36.09 1.69 7.46
CA GLY A 8 -34.67 1.54 7.49
C GLY A 8 -34.24 0.10 7.70
N LEU A 9 -33.25 -0.35 6.95
CA LEU A 9 -32.44 -1.53 7.23
C LEU A 9 -31.37 -1.12 8.29
N GLY A 10 -31.79 -1.06 9.53
CA GLY A 10 -30.94 -1.07 10.69
C GLY A 10 -31.30 -2.29 11.53
N ASP A 11 -30.29 -2.92 12.09
CA ASP A 11 -30.30 -4.09 12.96
C ASP A 11 -30.12 -5.45 12.31
N VAL A 12 -28.87 -5.79 12.00
CA VAL A 12 -28.30 -7.13 12.30
C VAL A 12 -26.77 -7.03 12.39
N TYR A 13 -26.21 -6.46 13.45
CA TYR A 13 -24.93 -6.86 14.01
C TYR A 13 -24.95 -6.63 15.52
N LYS A 14 -25.37 -7.67 16.24
CA LYS A 14 -25.21 -7.72 17.68
C LYS A 14 -23.73 -7.75 18.05
N ARG A 15 -23.33 -6.76 18.84
CA ARG A 15 -22.04 -6.66 19.51
C ARG A 15 -21.65 -7.98 20.19
N GLN A 16 -20.60 -8.61 19.74
CA GLN A 16 -19.82 -9.49 20.59
C GLN A 16 -18.79 -8.63 21.32
N ILE A 17 -19.09 -8.33 22.57
CA ILE A 17 -18.14 -7.75 23.51
C ILE A 17 -17.14 -8.86 23.85
N TYR A 18 -15.88 -8.68 23.46
CA TYR A 18 -14.78 -9.56 23.83
C TYR A 18 -14.55 -9.46 25.33
N LYS A 19 -14.84 -10.53 26.08
CA LYS A 19 -14.39 -10.70 27.47
C LYS A 19 -13.09 -11.50 27.46
N PRO A 20 -12.01 -11.04 28.12
CA PRO A 20 -10.81 -11.84 28.25
C PRO A 20 -11.10 -13.08 29.10
N GLY A 21 -10.89 -14.26 28.51
CA GLY A 21 -10.97 -15.53 29.20
C GLY A 21 -9.67 -15.85 29.91
N SER A 22 -9.73 -16.09 31.20
CA SER A 22 -8.65 -16.65 32.01
C SER A 22 -8.44 -18.12 31.63
N GLY A 23 -7.31 -18.45 31.01
CA GLY A 23 -6.86 -19.81 30.72
C GLY A 23 -5.40 -19.99 31.12
N SER A 24 -5.17 -20.69 32.20
CA SER A 24 -3.84 -21.17 32.65
C SER A 24 -3.41 -22.33 31.78
N GLY A 25 -2.19 -22.30 31.24
CA GLY A 25 -1.57 -23.44 30.53
C GLY A 25 -0.06 -23.23 30.37
N ASN A 26 0.66 -24.14 30.90
CA ASN A 26 2.09 -24.20 31.24
C ASN A 26 2.99 -24.45 30.02
N GLY A 27 4.13 -23.78 29.96
CA GLY A 27 5.43 -24.34 29.57
C GLY A 27 5.82 -24.33 28.09
N GLY A 28 6.79 -23.49 27.73
CA GLY A 28 7.59 -23.61 26.51
C GLY A 28 8.45 -22.37 26.27
N ASN A 29 9.74 -22.49 26.59
CA ASN A 29 10.75 -21.45 26.54
C ASN A 29 11.06 -21.05 25.08
N GLY A 30 10.82 -19.77 24.69
CA GLY A 30 11.24 -19.18 23.44
C GLY A 30 11.01 -17.67 23.55
N GLY A 31 12.11 -16.91 23.65
CA GLY A 31 12.12 -15.51 24.01
C GLY A 31 11.52 -14.58 22.96
N GLY A 32 10.22 -14.47 22.91
CA GLY A 32 9.45 -13.38 22.35
C GLY A 32 8.58 -12.84 23.49
N GLY A 33 8.91 -11.67 24.02
CA GLY A 33 8.16 -11.09 25.13
C GLY A 33 6.72 -10.82 24.69
N GLU A 34 5.75 -11.45 25.36
CA GLU A 34 4.34 -11.04 25.26
C GLU A 34 4.24 -9.57 25.64
N GLN A 35 3.80 -8.74 24.69
CA GLN A 35 3.55 -7.33 24.93
C GLN A 35 2.36 -7.18 25.89
N PRO A 36 2.41 -6.24 26.85
CA PRO A 36 1.29 -6.00 27.76
C PRO A 36 0.03 -5.61 26.97
N SER A 37 -1.02 -6.41 27.09
CA SER A 37 -2.34 -6.12 26.48
C SER A 37 -3.23 -5.19 27.30
N GLY A 38 -2.66 -4.58 28.33
CA GLY A 38 -3.36 -3.67 29.25
C GLY A 38 -3.35 -2.21 28.79
N PRO A 39 -4.10 -1.34 29.50
CA PRO A 39 -4.10 0.10 29.22
C PRO A 39 -2.71 0.70 29.43
N GLY A 40 -2.34 1.67 28.58
CA GLY A 40 -1.04 2.33 28.64
C GLY A 40 -0.80 3.11 29.93
N ASP A 41 0.45 3.22 30.35
CA ASP A 41 0.90 4.03 31.49
C ASP A 41 1.25 5.45 31.02
N TYR A 42 0.32 6.38 31.23
CA TYR A 42 0.48 7.80 30.87
C TYR A 42 1.18 8.63 31.95
N SER A 43 1.49 8.06 33.12
CA SER A 43 2.11 8.78 34.24
C SER A 43 3.50 9.32 33.91
N LYS A 44 4.17 8.71 32.93
CA LYS A 44 5.49 9.10 32.45
C LYS A 44 5.49 10.23 31.43
N LEU A 45 4.31 10.66 30.94
CA LEU A 45 4.21 11.72 29.93
C LEU A 45 4.30 13.09 30.58
N THR A 46 5.51 13.47 30.96
CA THR A 46 5.85 14.73 31.64
C THR A 46 6.92 15.49 30.87
N ALA A 47 7.03 16.80 31.10
CA ALA A 47 8.04 17.65 30.48
C ALA A 47 9.49 17.17 30.68
N ALA A 48 9.75 16.45 31.78
CA ALA A 48 11.08 15.93 32.09
C ALA A 48 11.47 14.70 31.28
N ASN A 49 10.50 14.03 30.64
CA ASN A 49 10.71 12.76 29.96
C ASN A 49 10.79 12.88 28.42
N HIS A 50 10.97 14.09 27.90
CA HIS A 50 11.35 14.28 26.50
C HIS A 50 12.85 14.07 26.28
N PRO A 51 13.26 13.50 25.15
CA PRO A 51 12.44 12.89 24.08
C PRO A 51 11.97 11.49 24.46
N ARG A 52 10.74 11.16 24.11
CA ARG A 52 10.08 9.89 24.48
C ARG A 52 9.47 9.12 23.30
N ILE A 53 9.28 9.77 22.16
CA ILE A 53 8.59 9.17 21.02
C ILE A 53 9.59 8.42 20.13
N ILE A 54 9.44 7.10 20.03
CA ILE A 54 10.15 6.18 19.13
C ILE A 54 11.67 6.11 19.37
N MET A 55 12.38 7.23 19.36
CA MET A 55 13.84 7.28 19.46
C MET A 55 14.25 7.90 20.80
N SER A 56 14.63 7.07 21.75
CA SER A 56 15.15 7.46 23.07
C SER A 56 16.61 7.97 22.99
N GLU A 57 17.14 8.49 24.09
CA GLU A 57 18.59 8.81 24.20
C GLU A 57 19.47 7.55 24.18
N ASP A 58 18.95 6.43 24.67
CA ASP A 58 19.65 5.14 24.59
C ASP A 58 19.73 4.65 23.14
N ASP A 59 18.67 4.83 22.33
CA ASP A 59 18.69 4.50 20.90
C ASP A 59 19.71 5.37 20.15
N VAL A 60 19.76 6.67 20.44
CA VAL A 60 20.78 7.60 19.86
C VAL A 60 22.18 7.13 20.21
N THR A 61 22.42 6.76 21.48
CA THR A 61 23.71 6.27 21.95
C THR A 61 24.10 4.97 21.25
N ALA A 62 23.17 4.02 21.13
CA ALA A 62 23.38 2.75 20.46
C ALA A 62 23.66 2.91 18.96
N ILE A 63 22.93 3.79 18.28
CA ILE A 63 23.16 4.09 16.85
C ILE A 63 24.54 4.71 16.65
N LYS A 64 24.91 5.72 17.46
CA LYS A 64 26.25 6.34 17.41
C LYS A 64 27.36 5.32 17.60
N ALA A 65 27.22 4.42 18.58
CA ALA A 65 28.20 3.38 18.84
C ALA A 65 28.37 2.42 17.65
N LYS A 66 27.28 1.97 17.04
CA LYS A 66 27.33 1.09 15.86
C LYS A 66 27.91 1.79 14.63
N LEU A 67 27.55 3.04 14.40
CA LEU A 67 28.13 3.85 13.30
C LEU A 67 29.63 4.06 13.50
N ALA A 68 30.07 4.34 14.72
CA ALA A 68 31.49 4.51 15.06
C ALA A 68 32.29 3.20 14.92
N ALA A 69 31.68 2.05 15.24
CA ALA A 69 32.29 0.75 15.05
C ALA A 69 32.52 0.38 13.57
N GLY A 70 31.67 0.94 12.66
CA GLY A 70 31.83 0.80 11.21
C GLY A 70 31.64 -0.61 10.66
N SER A 71 31.15 -1.56 11.46
CA SER A 71 30.99 -2.97 11.07
C SER A 71 29.75 -3.23 10.24
N ASP A 72 28.78 -2.32 10.20
CA ASP A 72 27.53 -2.45 9.48
C ASP A 72 27.41 -1.37 8.39
N ALA A 73 27.76 -1.77 7.16
CA ALA A 73 27.71 -0.87 6.01
C ALA A 73 26.27 -0.47 5.62
N ASN A 74 25.27 -1.34 5.87
CA ASN A 74 23.88 -1.05 5.57
C ASN A 74 23.30 -0.03 6.56
N LEU A 75 23.59 -0.15 7.85
CA LEU A 75 23.19 0.82 8.85
C LEU A 75 23.81 2.20 8.55
N LYS A 76 25.11 2.22 8.19
CA LYS A 76 25.80 3.46 7.78
C LYS A 76 25.11 4.09 6.57
N LYS A 77 24.77 3.31 5.56
CA LYS A 77 24.10 3.80 4.35
C LYS A 77 22.71 4.38 4.64
N LEU A 78 21.93 3.75 5.52
CA LEU A 78 20.64 4.28 5.96
C LEU A 78 20.81 5.61 6.69
N HIS A 79 21.80 5.72 7.60
CA HIS A 79 22.18 6.99 8.23
C HIS A 79 22.53 8.06 7.20
N GLU A 80 23.38 7.74 6.22
CA GLU A 80 23.81 8.67 5.16
C GLU A 80 22.61 9.17 4.33
N CYS A 81 21.59 8.34 4.07
CA CYS A 81 20.35 8.77 3.40
C CYS A 81 19.60 9.84 4.21
N ILE A 82 19.51 9.68 5.54
CA ILE A 82 18.85 10.66 6.41
C ILE A 82 19.64 11.96 6.43
N MET A 83 20.96 11.87 6.62
CA MET A 83 21.83 13.04 6.66
C MET A 83 21.82 13.82 5.34
N ALA A 84 21.89 13.13 4.20
CA ALA A 84 21.81 13.77 2.89
C ALA A 84 20.50 14.57 2.69
N TYR A 85 19.38 14.07 3.20
CA TYR A 85 18.14 14.81 3.15
C TYR A 85 18.13 16.00 4.12
N ALA A 86 18.65 15.84 5.34
CA ALA A 86 18.79 16.93 6.30
C ALA A 86 19.68 18.06 5.74
N ASP A 87 20.80 17.71 5.09
CA ASP A 87 21.69 18.69 4.42
C ASP A 87 20.97 19.43 3.28
N LYS A 88 20.19 18.71 2.46
CA LYS A 88 19.36 19.31 1.42
C LYS A 88 18.33 20.28 2.01
N ALA A 89 17.74 19.95 3.15
CA ALA A 89 16.76 20.80 3.83
C ALA A 89 17.34 22.14 4.28
N LEU A 90 18.64 22.20 4.66
CA LEU A 90 19.30 23.44 5.11
C LEU A 90 19.21 24.56 4.07
N THR A 91 19.26 24.22 2.79
CA THR A 91 19.25 25.18 1.67
C THR A 91 17.90 25.29 0.99
N ALA A 92 16.90 24.54 1.45
CA ALA A 92 15.58 24.57 0.87
C ALA A 92 14.87 25.91 1.12
N LYS A 93 14.06 26.35 0.14
CA LYS A 93 13.22 27.56 0.29
C LYS A 93 12.28 27.43 1.47
N ASP A 94 11.89 28.56 2.04
CA ASP A 94 10.93 28.59 3.14
C ASP A 94 9.61 27.94 2.72
N LEU A 95 8.97 27.25 3.68
CA LEU A 95 7.65 26.67 3.49
C LEU A 95 6.62 27.78 3.35
N VAL A 96 5.72 27.63 2.38
CA VAL A 96 4.66 28.58 2.08
C VAL A 96 3.32 27.86 2.11
N TYR A 97 2.28 28.52 2.63
CA TYR A 97 0.92 27.98 2.61
C TYR A 97 0.39 27.98 1.17
N GLU A 98 0.55 26.87 0.49
CA GLU A 98 0.13 26.70 -0.91
C GLU A 98 -0.79 25.49 -1.05
N VAL A 99 -2.03 25.75 -1.43
CA VAL A 99 -3.06 24.72 -1.65
C VAL A 99 -3.16 24.39 -3.13
N THR A 100 -2.91 23.14 -3.50
CA THR A 100 -3.11 22.62 -4.85
C THR A 100 -4.44 21.87 -4.91
N GLY A 101 -5.41 22.37 -5.68
CA GLY A 101 -6.77 21.88 -5.66
C GLY A 101 -7.42 22.13 -4.29
N LYS A 102 -7.66 21.06 -3.53
CA LYS A 102 -8.18 21.11 -2.15
C LYS A 102 -7.14 20.73 -1.09
N ARG A 103 -5.88 20.51 -1.48
CA ARG A 103 -4.86 19.83 -0.65
C ARG A 103 -3.69 20.74 -0.34
N LEU A 104 -3.34 20.83 0.94
CA LEU A 104 -2.07 21.37 1.44
C LEU A 104 -1.01 20.26 1.58
N LEU A 105 -1.34 19.03 1.18
CA LEU A 105 -0.62 17.80 1.51
C LEU A 105 0.87 17.84 1.13
N SER A 106 1.22 18.39 -0.03
CA SER A 106 2.62 18.50 -0.46
C SER A 106 3.44 19.37 0.49
N VAL A 107 2.85 20.45 1.01
CA VAL A 107 3.52 21.34 1.99
C VAL A 107 3.63 20.64 3.34
N SER A 108 2.57 19.94 3.78
CA SER A 108 2.56 19.22 5.06
C SER A 108 3.57 18.07 5.07
N THR A 109 3.63 17.28 4.00
CA THR A 109 4.61 16.20 3.85
C THR A 109 6.03 16.72 3.82
N GLU A 110 6.29 17.82 3.07
CA GLU A 110 7.62 18.41 3.01
C GLU A 110 8.04 19.01 4.36
N ALA A 111 7.13 19.64 5.10
CA ALA A 111 7.39 20.13 6.45
C ALA A 111 7.79 18.97 7.39
N ALA A 112 7.02 17.87 7.39
CA ALA A 112 7.34 16.69 8.18
C ALA A 112 8.70 16.09 7.80
N ASN A 113 8.99 15.96 6.49
CA ASN A 113 10.27 15.48 5.99
C ASN A 113 11.46 16.28 6.55
N ARG A 114 11.38 17.62 6.49
CA ARG A 114 12.45 18.53 6.94
C ARG A 114 12.60 18.52 8.45
N ILE A 115 11.50 18.72 9.17
CA ILE A 115 11.51 18.80 10.63
C ILE A 115 12.10 17.51 11.22
N ILE A 116 11.59 16.34 10.79
CA ILE A 116 12.03 15.05 11.35
C ILE A 116 13.47 14.73 10.98
N SER A 117 13.88 14.95 9.72
CA SER A 117 15.26 14.65 9.29
C SER A 117 16.27 15.57 9.95
N CYS A 118 15.98 16.88 10.08
CA CYS A 118 16.85 17.82 10.78
C CYS A 118 16.89 17.54 12.29
N SER A 119 15.76 17.16 12.91
CA SER A 119 15.75 16.75 14.32
C SER A 119 16.61 15.53 14.58
N TYR A 120 16.54 14.52 13.70
CA TYR A 120 17.44 13.37 13.74
C TYR A 120 18.91 13.79 13.61
N ALA A 121 19.23 14.59 12.57
CA ALA A 121 20.60 15.04 12.32
C ALA A 121 21.19 15.78 13.52
N TYR A 122 20.40 16.68 14.12
CA TYR A 122 20.82 17.38 15.35
C TYR A 122 21.12 16.39 16.49
N ARG A 123 20.22 15.44 16.76
CA ARG A 123 20.41 14.46 17.84
C ARG A 123 21.63 13.57 17.63
N LEU A 124 21.95 13.24 16.39
CA LEU A 124 23.13 12.42 16.07
C LEU A 124 24.44 13.21 16.08
N THR A 125 24.45 14.46 15.59
CA THR A 125 25.69 15.25 15.40
C THR A 125 25.91 16.31 16.48
N GLY A 126 24.84 16.87 17.04
CA GLY A 126 24.90 18.06 17.91
C GLY A 126 25.12 19.37 17.16
N GLU A 127 25.06 19.39 15.82
CA GLU A 127 25.30 20.58 15.01
C GLU A 127 24.07 21.49 14.99
N ASP A 128 24.18 22.69 15.57
CA ASP A 128 23.07 23.64 15.75
C ASP A 128 22.37 24.03 14.43
N LYS A 129 23.05 24.00 13.29
CA LYS A 129 22.45 24.29 11.97
C LYS A 129 21.18 23.46 11.69
N TYR A 130 21.12 22.18 12.15
CA TYR A 130 19.96 21.31 11.98
C TYR A 130 18.84 21.67 12.96
N LEU A 131 19.20 22.01 14.21
CA LEU A 131 18.25 22.51 15.20
C LEU A 131 17.58 23.81 14.71
N GLU A 132 18.38 24.79 14.28
CA GLU A 132 17.90 26.06 13.76
C GLU A 132 16.96 25.88 12.57
N LYS A 133 17.29 24.95 11.66
CA LYS A 133 16.43 24.66 10.50
C LYS A 133 15.11 24.01 10.90
N ALA A 134 15.15 23.00 11.78
CA ALA A 134 13.95 22.34 12.26
C ALA A 134 13.04 23.31 13.01
N GLU A 135 13.60 24.11 13.93
CA GLU A 135 12.86 25.12 14.69
C GLU A 135 12.26 26.20 13.78
N LYS A 136 13.00 26.70 12.78
CA LYS A 136 12.50 27.64 11.79
C LYS A 136 11.31 27.08 11.01
N ASP A 137 11.41 25.83 10.51
CA ASP A 137 10.34 25.21 9.76
C ASP A 137 9.12 24.97 10.65
N MET A 138 9.29 24.55 11.92
CA MET A 138 8.21 24.46 12.91
C MET A 138 7.52 25.80 13.13
N GLN A 139 8.29 26.88 13.38
CA GLN A 139 7.74 28.22 13.55
C GLN A 139 6.94 28.67 12.33
N THR A 140 7.44 28.40 11.13
CA THR A 140 6.79 28.76 9.87
C THR A 140 5.44 28.08 9.74
N VAL A 141 5.35 26.75 9.91
CA VAL A 141 4.10 26.02 9.72
C VAL A 141 3.11 26.23 10.86
N CYS A 142 3.57 26.48 12.07
CA CYS A 142 2.71 26.84 13.21
C CYS A 142 2.14 28.26 13.09
N ALA A 143 2.75 29.13 12.28
CA ALA A 143 2.26 30.47 11.96
C ALA A 143 1.29 30.49 10.76
N PHE A 144 1.05 29.38 10.08
CA PHE A 144 0.01 29.28 9.06
C PHE A 144 -1.37 29.59 9.65
N LYS A 145 -2.29 30.05 8.82
CA LYS A 145 -3.67 30.35 9.26
C LYS A 145 -4.43 29.12 9.78
N ASP A 146 -4.10 27.96 9.28
CA ASP A 146 -4.60 26.62 9.66
C ASP A 146 -3.68 25.54 9.03
N TRP A 147 -4.03 24.25 9.20
CA TRP A 147 -3.37 23.12 8.51
C TRP A 147 -4.29 22.43 7.51
N ASN A 148 -5.30 23.14 7.01
CA ASN A 148 -6.30 22.64 6.06
C ASN A 148 -7.11 21.41 6.54
N SER A 149 -7.05 21.09 7.82
CA SER A 149 -7.69 19.89 8.41
C SER A 149 -9.20 19.86 8.20
N ALA A 150 -9.86 21.01 8.18
CA ALA A 150 -11.30 21.12 7.94
C ALA A 150 -11.70 20.74 6.49
N THR A 151 -10.78 20.83 5.53
CA THR A 151 -11.03 20.55 4.11
C THR A 151 -10.49 19.19 3.69
N HIS A 152 -9.26 18.86 4.14
CA HIS A 152 -8.55 17.65 3.76
C HIS A 152 -7.69 17.18 4.95
N PHE A 153 -8.21 16.27 5.78
CA PHE A 153 -7.60 15.97 7.08
C PHE A 153 -6.22 15.34 7.02
N LEU A 154 -5.85 14.67 5.90
CA LEU A 154 -4.49 14.16 5.72
C LEU A 154 -3.43 15.26 5.87
N ASP A 155 -3.74 16.49 5.43
CA ASP A 155 -2.84 17.63 5.52
C ASP A 155 -2.50 17.97 6.98
N GLY A 156 -3.54 18.05 7.82
CA GLY A 156 -3.39 18.31 9.24
C GLY A 156 -2.71 17.16 9.99
N ALA A 157 -2.97 15.91 9.60
CA ALA A 157 -2.36 14.73 10.21
C ALA A 157 -0.85 14.65 9.92
N GLU A 158 -0.44 14.89 8.68
CA GLU A 158 0.97 14.96 8.28
C GLU A 158 1.70 16.08 9.01
N MET A 159 1.07 17.26 9.10
CA MET A 159 1.64 18.40 9.81
C MET A 159 1.77 18.12 11.31
N ALA A 160 0.73 17.53 11.92
CA ALA A 160 0.73 17.15 13.33
C ALA A 160 1.82 16.11 13.64
N HIS A 161 2.06 15.14 12.75
CA HIS A 161 3.15 14.18 12.86
C HIS A 161 4.51 14.89 12.86
N GLY A 162 4.77 15.73 11.85
CA GLY A 162 6.07 16.43 11.73
C GLY A 162 6.37 17.35 12.90
N VAL A 163 5.40 18.18 13.27
CA VAL A 163 5.54 19.14 14.40
C VAL A 163 5.62 18.38 15.72
N GLY A 164 4.85 17.30 15.90
CA GLY A 164 4.89 16.47 17.12
C GLY A 164 6.24 15.83 17.36
N ILE A 165 6.84 15.20 16.33
CA ILE A 165 8.19 14.62 16.42
C ILE A 165 9.24 15.71 16.69
N GLY A 166 9.19 16.83 15.96
CA GLY A 166 10.11 17.94 16.18
C GLY A 166 10.03 18.52 17.60
N TYR A 167 8.79 18.68 18.10
CA TYR A 167 8.54 19.14 19.47
C TYR A 167 9.15 18.19 20.51
N ASP A 168 8.89 16.88 20.39
CA ASP A 168 9.39 15.89 21.33
C ASP A 168 10.92 15.75 21.27
N TRP A 169 11.48 15.56 20.07
CA TRP A 169 12.90 15.27 19.91
C TRP A 169 13.83 16.44 20.21
N LEU A 170 13.33 17.68 20.07
CA LEU A 170 14.10 18.90 20.31
C LEU A 170 13.64 19.66 21.57
N TYR A 171 12.73 19.09 22.38
CA TYR A 171 12.04 19.77 23.49
C TYR A 171 12.98 20.56 24.41
N GLY A 172 14.10 19.97 24.83
CA GLY A 172 15.10 20.60 25.70
C GLY A 172 15.91 21.74 25.04
N ARG A 173 15.75 21.94 23.73
CA ARG A 173 16.53 22.91 22.95
C ARG A 173 15.66 23.96 22.25
N LEU A 174 14.37 23.68 22.05
CA LEU A 174 13.43 24.64 21.47
C LEU A 174 13.23 25.84 22.38
N SER A 175 13.07 27.02 21.78
CA SER A 175 12.63 28.21 22.49
C SER A 175 11.20 28.01 23.08
N ASP A 176 10.92 28.69 24.19
CA ASP A 176 9.60 28.65 24.81
C ASP A 176 8.51 29.18 23.88
N ALA A 177 8.84 30.12 23.01
CA ALA A 177 7.93 30.65 22.00
C ALA A 177 7.56 29.57 20.97
N THR A 178 8.54 28.80 20.49
CA THR A 178 8.31 27.70 19.53
C THR A 178 7.47 26.60 20.18
N LYS A 179 7.76 26.20 21.41
CA LYS A 179 6.96 25.22 22.15
C LYS A 179 5.50 25.64 22.25
N LYS A 180 5.23 26.86 22.73
CA LYS A 180 3.85 27.41 22.86
C LYS A 180 3.13 27.50 21.52
N ASN A 181 3.82 27.88 20.44
CA ASN A 181 3.24 27.97 19.11
C ASN A 181 2.90 26.58 18.57
N ALA A 182 3.75 25.58 18.78
CA ALA A 182 3.50 24.20 18.39
C ALA A 182 2.31 23.59 19.16
N GLU A 183 2.27 23.75 20.49
CA GLU A 183 1.16 23.33 21.34
C GLU A 183 -0.18 23.95 20.87
N LYS A 184 -0.17 25.27 20.61
CA LYS A 184 -1.34 25.98 20.10
C LYS A 184 -1.77 25.46 18.72
N ALA A 185 -0.85 25.33 17.79
CA ALA A 185 -1.15 24.90 16.42
C ALA A 185 -1.69 23.46 16.39
N ILE A 186 -1.09 22.54 17.14
CA ILE A 186 -1.57 21.16 17.28
C ILE A 186 -3.01 21.14 17.80
N ARG A 187 -3.30 21.90 18.87
CA ARG A 187 -4.65 21.95 19.46
C ARG A 187 -5.66 22.59 18.52
N ASP A 188 -5.35 23.77 17.98
CA ASP A 188 -6.30 24.56 17.20
C ASP A 188 -6.53 24.00 15.78
N TYR A 189 -5.48 23.46 15.15
CA TYR A 189 -5.53 23.06 13.73
C TYR A 189 -5.73 21.55 13.52
N ALA A 190 -5.34 20.70 14.50
CA ALA A 190 -5.52 19.26 14.39
C ALA A 190 -6.57 18.75 15.39
N PHE A 191 -6.37 18.92 16.71
CA PHE A 191 -7.25 18.33 17.71
C PHE A 191 -8.65 18.93 17.68
N TYR A 192 -8.79 20.25 17.56
CA TYR A 192 -10.10 20.88 17.47
C TYR A 192 -10.91 20.32 16.29
N CYS A 193 -10.28 20.17 15.12
CA CYS A 193 -10.95 19.59 13.94
C CYS A 193 -11.32 18.12 14.16
N ALA A 194 -10.46 17.34 14.81
CA ALA A 194 -10.68 15.91 15.07
C ALA A 194 -11.76 15.65 16.12
N LEU A 195 -11.86 16.51 17.15
CA LEU A 195 -12.77 16.31 18.27
C LEU A 195 -14.13 17.01 18.05
N ASN A 196 -14.16 18.16 17.39
CA ASN A 196 -15.33 19.01 17.28
C ASN A 196 -15.79 19.25 15.83
N GLY A 197 -15.10 18.70 14.85
CA GLY A 197 -15.36 18.94 13.44
C GLY A 197 -16.70 18.38 12.99
N LYS A 198 -17.44 19.18 12.25
CA LYS A 198 -18.63 18.75 11.50
C LYS A 198 -18.27 18.22 10.10
N TRP A 199 -16.98 18.22 9.77
CA TRP A 199 -16.43 17.97 8.46
C TRP A 199 -15.69 16.65 8.46
N ASN A 200 -16.04 15.82 7.52
CA ASN A 200 -15.32 14.65 7.01
C ASN A 200 -14.43 13.86 8.01
N LEU A 201 -14.97 13.58 9.21
CA LEU A 201 -14.35 12.68 10.19
C LEU A 201 -14.58 11.20 9.86
N ASN A 202 -14.93 10.90 8.60
CA ASN A 202 -15.13 9.54 8.12
C ASN A 202 -13.87 8.68 8.25
N PHE A 203 -12.69 9.31 8.38
CA PHE A 203 -11.46 8.56 8.57
C PHE A 203 -11.47 7.67 9.83
N TYR A 204 -12.20 8.01 10.87
CA TYR A 204 -12.32 7.15 12.06
C TYR A 204 -13.02 5.81 11.80
N THR A 205 -13.82 5.73 10.74
CA THR A 205 -14.58 4.52 10.40
C THR A 205 -14.28 3.98 9.00
N SER A 206 -13.41 4.65 8.25
CA SER A 206 -13.09 4.27 6.88
C SER A 206 -12.01 3.20 6.86
N ALA A 207 -12.29 2.07 6.23
CA ALA A 207 -11.30 1.02 5.99
C ALA A 207 -10.39 1.37 4.79
N THR A 208 -9.70 2.50 4.90
CA THR A 208 -8.77 3.03 3.90
C THR A 208 -7.53 3.61 4.58
N ASN A 209 -6.50 3.94 3.82
CA ASN A 209 -5.28 4.57 4.34
C ASN A 209 -5.53 5.84 5.18
N TRP A 210 -6.63 6.55 4.93
CA TRP A 210 -7.03 7.72 5.72
C TRP A 210 -7.17 7.42 7.21
N ASN A 211 -7.67 6.22 7.55
CA ASN A 211 -7.79 5.82 8.95
C ASN A 211 -6.44 5.84 9.65
N GLN A 212 -5.47 5.20 9.06
CA GLN A 212 -4.14 5.03 9.64
C GLN A 212 -3.35 6.34 9.66
N VAL A 213 -3.36 7.08 8.55
CA VAL A 213 -2.63 8.35 8.45
C VAL A 213 -3.17 9.38 9.44
N CYS A 214 -4.50 9.55 9.48
CA CYS A 214 -5.11 10.55 10.35
C CYS A 214 -4.94 10.20 11.84
N ASN A 215 -5.22 8.94 12.22
CA ASN A 215 -5.03 8.51 13.60
C ASN A 215 -3.55 8.53 14.00
N GLY A 216 -2.65 8.06 13.13
CA GLY A 216 -1.22 8.03 13.42
C GLY A 216 -0.62 9.41 13.66
N GLY A 217 -0.91 10.37 12.77
CA GLY A 217 -0.43 11.74 12.94
C GLY A 217 -0.99 12.42 14.20
N LEU A 218 -2.27 12.22 14.49
CA LEU A 218 -2.93 12.74 15.69
C LEU A 218 -2.35 12.16 16.98
N VAL A 219 -2.14 10.83 17.05
CA VAL A 219 -1.60 10.15 18.24
C VAL A 219 -0.16 10.59 18.53
N VAL A 220 0.69 10.71 17.51
CA VAL A 220 2.06 11.23 17.70
C VAL A 220 2.03 12.63 18.31
N ALA A 221 1.21 13.52 17.76
CA ALA A 221 1.07 14.87 18.31
C ALA A 221 0.48 14.87 19.73
N ALA A 222 -0.50 14.00 20.02
CA ALA A 222 -1.10 13.87 21.33
C ALA A 222 -0.09 13.40 22.39
N LEU A 223 0.75 12.41 22.02
CA LEU A 223 1.83 11.94 22.89
C LEU A 223 2.91 12.99 23.07
N ALA A 224 3.17 13.83 22.07
CA ALA A 224 4.17 14.89 22.13
C ALA A 224 3.80 16.01 23.13
N VAL A 225 2.54 16.47 23.10
CA VAL A 225 2.08 17.61 23.92
C VAL A 225 1.18 17.20 25.09
N TYR A 226 1.23 15.93 25.50
CA TYR A 226 0.29 15.33 26.46
C TYR A 226 0.15 16.16 27.75
N GLU A 227 1.26 16.56 28.37
CA GLU A 227 1.29 17.29 29.64
C GLU A 227 0.67 18.68 29.58
N THR A 228 0.55 19.27 28.39
CA THR A 228 0.01 20.64 28.23
C THR A 228 -1.48 20.67 27.93
N CYS A 229 -2.09 19.53 27.50
CA CYS A 229 -3.50 19.43 27.14
C CYS A 229 -4.04 18.00 27.33
N GLN A 230 -3.91 17.46 28.54
CA GLN A 230 -4.18 16.04 28.86
C GLN A 230 -5.56 15.55 28.39
N ASP A 231 -6.63 16.32 28.61
CA ASP A 231 -8.00 15.91 28.26
C ASP A 231 -8.18 15.74 26.74
N ASP A 232 -7.72 16.72 25.96
CA ASP A 232 -7.78 16.66 24.49
C ASP A 232 -6.89 15.53 23.96
N ALA A 233 -5.64 15.45 24.44
CA ALA A 233 -4.68 14.43 24.04
C ALA A 233 -5.19 13.02 24.34
N ARG A 234 -5.76 12.81 25.54
CA ARG A 234 -6.36 11.54 25.93
C ARG A 234 -7.55 11.17 25.03
N SER A 235 -8.41 12.14 24.75
CA SER A 235 -9.57 11.95 23.87
C SER A 235 -9.15 11.55 22.44
N ILE A 236 -8.07 12.13 21.92
CA ILE A 236 -7.50 11.77 20.61
C ILE A 236 -6.99 10.32 20.64
N ILE A 237 -6.19 9.96 21.65
CA ILE A 237 -5.60 8.62 21.75
C ILE A 237 -6.70 7.56 21.90
N ASP A 238 -7.67 7.77 22.77
CA ASP A 238 -8.76 6.81 23.01
C ASP A 238 -9.62 6.60 21.76
N LYS A 239 -9.95 7.68 21.02
CA LYS A 239 -10.65 7.58 19.74
C LYS A 239 -9.84 6.85 18.68
N ALA A 240 -8.53 7.07 18.60
CA ALA A 240 -7.66 6.36 17.67
C ALA A 240 -7.59 4.87 17.97
N ILE A 241 -7.49 4.49 19.25
CA ILE A 241 -7.52 3.08 19.69
C ILE A 241 -8.86 2.43 19.30
N GLU A 242 -10.00 3.06 19.61
CA GLU A 242 -11.32 2.54 19.25
C GLU A 242 -11.48 2.39 17.72
N SER A 243 -11.06 3.41 16.99
CA SER A 243 -11.08 3.44 15.52
C SER A 243 -10.27 2.29 14.92
N ASN A 244 -9.01 2.15 15.32
CA ASN A 244 -8.12 1.13 14.77
C ASN A 244 -8.51 -0.29 15.20
N ALA A 245 -8.98 -0.49 16.42
CA ALA A 245 -9.51 -1.78 16.87
C ALA A 245 -10.66 -2.28 15.98
N SER A 246 -11.45 -1.36 15.40
CA SER A 246 -12.53 -1.69 14.45
C SER A 246 -12.04 -1.86 13.01
N VAL A 247 -11.14 -0.98 12.55
CA VAL A 247 -10.78 -0.86 11.12
C VAL A 247 -9.64 -1.78 10.71
N MET A 248 -8.63 -1.97 11.57
CA MET A 248 -7.48 -2.84 11.22
C MET A 248 -7.89 -4.27 10.84
N PRO A 249 -8.84 -4.93 11.52
CA PRO A 249 -9.32 -6.25 11.08
C PRO A 249 -9.92 -6.23 9.67
N GLU A 250 -10.62 -5.17 9.28
CA GLU A 250 -11.17 -5.04 7.92
C GLU A 250 -10.07 -4.84 6.88
N MET A 251 -9.05 -4.05 7.22
CA MET A 251 -7.94 -3.72 6.31
C MET A 251 -6.97 -4.88 6.11
N TYR A 252 -6.66 -5.64 7.17
CA TYR A 252 -5.55 -6.60 7.13
C TYR A 252 -5.99 -8.07 7.17
N ASN A 253 -7.15 -8.40 7.76
CA ASN A 253 -7.54 -9.81 7.90
C ASN A 253 -8.03 -10.43 6.58
N PRO A 254 -7.81 -11.77 6.40
CA PRO A 254 -7.17 -12.67 7.37
C PRO A 254 -5.64 -12.79 7.17
N ASP A 255 -5.09 -12.38 6.03
CA ASP A 255 -3.75 -12.77 5.62
C ASP A 255 -2.81 -11.60 5.33
N GLY A 256 -3.23 -10.36 5.56
CA GLY A 256 -2.37 -9.19 5.47
C GLY A 256 -2.36 -8.47 4.12
N ASN A 257 -3.15 -8.94 3.15
CA ASN A 257 -3.29 -8.23 1.87
C ASN A 257 -3.97 -6.89 2.09
N TYR A 258 -3.28 -5.83 1.73
CA TYR A 258 -3.84 -4.49 1.84
C TYR A 258 -4.81 -4.20 0.67
N PRO A 259 -6.05 -3.80 0.94
CA PRO A 259 -7.08 -3.75 -0.09
C PRO A 259 -6.83 -2.69 -1.17
N GLU A 260 -6.16 -1.59 -0.83
CA GLU A 260 -5.86 -0.49 -1.75
C GLU A 260 -4.57 -0.71 -2.56
N GLY A 261 -3.88 -1.85 -2.37
CA GLY A 261 -2.69 -2.22 -3.13
C GLY A 261 -1.37 -1.71 -2.55
N TYR A 262 -0.31 -1.95 -3.30
CA TYR A 262 1.09 -1.79 -2.93
C TYR A 262 1.46 -0.38 -2.43
N GLY A 263 1.13 0.65 -3.19
CA GLY A 263 1.52 2.03 -2.85
C GLY A 263 0.82 2.56 -1.60
N TYR A 264 -0.48 2.30 -1.46
CA TYR A 264 -1.27 2.75 -0.31
C TYR A 264 -0.95 1.99 0.97
N TRP A 265 -0.50 0.73 0.87
CA TRP A 265 0.08 0.04 2.02
C TRP A 265 1.26 0.81 2.60
N GLY A 266 2.17 1.24 1.72
CA GLY A 266 3.34 2.02 2.12
C GLY A 266 2.98 3.29 2.88
N TYR A 267 1.90 3.97 2.47
CA TYR A 267 1.45 5.20 3.12
C TYR A 267 0.65 4.92 4.41
N GLY A 268 -0.39 4.09 4.33
CA GLY A 268 -1.25 3.80 5.48
C GLY A 268 -0.51 3.04 6.58
N THR A 269 0.14 1.93 6.22
CA THR A 269 0.86 1.08 7.20
C THR A 269 2.06 1.80 7.81
N ALA A 270 2.68 2.78 7.11
CA ALA A 270 3.73 3.59 7.72
C ALA A 270 3.21 4.37 8.94
N PHE A 271 2.07 5.03 8.81
CA PHE A 271 1.47 5.76 9.92
C PHE A 271 0.92 4.84 11.00
N GLU A 272 0.41 3.66 10.63
CA GLU A 272 0.04 2.64 11.61
C GLU A 272 1.25 2.21 12.45
N CYS A 273 2.36 1.85 11.81
CA CYS A 273 3.59 1.46 12.52
C CYS A 273 4.15 2.61 13.38
N ILE A 274 4.09 3.86 12.90
CA ILE A 274 4.50 5.04 13.68
C ILE A 274 3.62 5.20 14.91
N MET A 275 2.30 5.05 14.77
CA MET A 275 1.36 5.14 15.89
C MET A 275 1.65 4.08 16.96
N LEU A 276 1.77 2.82 16.54
CA LEU A 276 2.04 1.71 17.45
C LEU A 276 3.39 1.88 18.15
N ALA A 277 4.44 2.21 17.40
CA ALA A 277 5.78 2.45 17.94
C ALA A 277 5.82 3.64 18.93
N ALA A 278 5.09 4.72 18.63
CA ALA A 278 4.97 5.88 19.51
C ALA A 278 4.22 5.54 20.81
N MET A 279 3.12 4.79 20.72
CA MET A 279 2.38 4.31 21.88
C MET A 279 3.25 3.40 22.75
N GLU A 280 3.94 2.43 22.15
CA GLU A 280 4.84 1.51 22.87
C GLU A 280 5.96 2.25 23.60
N SER A 281 6.64 3.17 22.93
CA SER A 281 7.74 3.91 23.53
C SER A 281 7.28 4.85 24.65
N CYS A 282 6.09 5.44 24.54
CA CYS A 282 5.56 6.41 25.47
C CYS A 282 4.78 5.79 26.64
N THR A 283 4.03 4.72 26.41
CA THR A 283 3.07 4.17 27.38
C THR A 283 3.31 2.69 27.70
N GLY A 284 4.28 2.06 27.04
CA GLY A 284 4.65 0.64 27.22
C GLY A 284 3.73 -0.35 26.53
N THR A 285 2.73 0.09 25.75
CA THR A 285 1.78 -0.79 25.06
C THR A 285 1.19 -0.14 23.82
N ASP A 286 0.88 -0.95 22.80
CA ASP A 286 0.06 -0.58 21.65
C ASP A 286 -1.44 -0.87 21.87
N ASN A 287 -1.85 -1.15 23.10
CA ASN A 287 -3.21 -1.58 23.50
C ASN A 287 -3.71 -2.82 22.74
N GLY A 288 -2.81 -3.69 22.29
CA GLY A 288 -3.13 -4.92 21.58
C GLY A 288 -3.53 -4.73 20.10
N LEU A 289 -3.38 -3.55 19.53
CA LEU A 289 -3.72 -3.28 18.13
C LEU A 289 -2.89 -4.14 17.17
N SER A 290 -1.59 -4.33 17.44
CA SER A 290 -0.72 -5.20 16.62
C SER A 290 -1.08 -6.68 16.69
N ALA A 291 -1.99 -7.09 17.57
CA ALA A 291 -2.43 -8.48 17.69
C ALA A 291 -3.37 -8.94 16.57
N VAL A 292 -3.84 -8.04 15.71
CA VAL A 292 -4.67 -8.36 14.52
C VAL A 292 -3.93 -9.36 13.63
N ASP A 293 -4.54 -10.52 13.35
CA ASP A 293 -3.88 -11.64 12.68
C ASP A 293 -3.34 -11.29 11.29
N GLY A 294 -4.10 -10.54 10.50
CA GLY A 294 -3.63 -10.07 9.20
C GLY A 294 -2.50 -9.04 9.32
N PHE A 295 -2.51 -8.20 10.35
CA PHE A 295 -1.43 -7.22 10.54
C PHE A 295 -0.08 -7.89 10.83
N LYS A 296 -0.07 -9.00 11.56
CA LYS A 296 1.14 -9.81 11.79
C LYS A 296 1.74 -10.36 10.50
N LYS A 297 0.92 -10.57 9.47
CA LYS A 297 1.32 -11.20 8.20
C LYS A 297 1.60 -10.18 7.09
N THR A 298 1.18 -8.92 7.25
CA THR A 298 1.18 -7.93 6.17
C THR A 298 2.58 -7.57 5.68
N GLY A 299 3.60 -7.69 6.53
CA GLY A 299 5.00 -7.50 6.13
C GLY A 299 5.45 -8.54 5.10
N LYS A 300 4.96 -9.78 5.22
CA LYS A 300 5.27 -10.84 4.26
C LYS A 300 4.56 -10.62 2.93
N TRP A 301 3.28 -10.20 2.96
CA TRP A 301 2.56 -9.83 1.76
C TRP A 301 3.28 -8.77 0.94
N ILE A 302 3.70 -7.66 1.56
CA ILE A 302 4.35 -6.58 0.82
C ILE A 302 5.72 -6.97 0.26
N LEU A 303 6.48 -7.81 0.97
CA LEU A 303 7.75 -8.36 0.47
C LEU A 303 7.52 -9.19 -0.81
N PHE A 304 6.48 -10.03 -0.81
CA PHE A 304 6.14 -10.85 -1.98
C PHE A 304 5.56 -10.04 -3.15
N MET A 305 5.06 -8.82 -2.93
CA MET A 305 4.57 -7.93 -4.00
C MET A 305 5.70 -7.34 -4.87
N GLU A 306 6.95 -7.49 -4.44
CA GLU A 306 8.13 -7.01 -5.19
C GLU A 306 8.39 -7.88 -6.42
N GLY A 307 8.42 -7.26 -7.59
CA GLY A 307 8.82 -7.92 -8.83
C GLY A 307 10.26 -7.58 -9.22
N MET A 308 10.64 -7.98 -10.42
CA MET A 308 11.94 -7.70 -11.00
C MET A 308 12.02 -6.25 -11.52
N ASN A 309 13.23 -5.82 -11.90
CA ASN A 309 13.49 -4.54 -12.56
C ASN A 309 12.97 -3.33 -11.77
N LYS A 310 13.01 -3.40 -10.42
CA LYS A 310 12.47 -2.37 -9.53
C LYS A 310 10.97 -2.09 -9.78
N MET A 311 10.23 -3.12 -10.10
CA MET A 311 8.79 -3.06 -10.33
C MET A 311 8.05 -3.91 -9.29
N ALA A 312 6.85 -3.49 -8.91
CA ALA A 312 5.96 -4.22 -8.02
C ALA A 312 4.72 -4.72 -8.78
N PHE A 313 3.91 -5.57 -8.14
CA PHE A 313 2.56 -5.85 -8.62
C PHE A 313 1.66 -4.66 -8.24
N ASN A 314 1.37 -3.83 -9.21
CA ASN A 314 0.77 -2.50 -9.06
C ASN A 314 -0.72 -2.45 -9.37
N TYR A 315 -1.50 -3.43 -8.92
CA TYR A 315 -2.95 -3.36 -9.06
C TYR A 315 -3.54 -2.17 -8.27
N CYS A 316 -4.77 -1.79 -8.59
CA CYS A 316 -5.42 -0.58 -8.07
C CYS A 316 -4.69 0.72 -8.49
N ASP A 317 -5.00 1.85 -7.84
CA ASP A 317 -4.35 3.14 -8.10
C ASP A 317 -2.88 3.14 -7.60
N CYS A 318 -2.03 2.35 -8.25
CA CYS A 318 -0.64 2.18 -7.85
C CYS A 318 0.33 2.37 -9.02
N ALA A 319 1.44 3.05 -8.78
CA ALA A 319 2.52 3.15 -9.75
C ALA A 319 3.27 1.81 -9.87
N PRO A 320 3.84 1.48 -11.03
CA PRO A 320 4.54 0.21 -11.21
C PRO A 320 5.90 0.13 -10.51
N SER A 321 6.47 1.25 -10.11
CA SER A 321 7.79 1.29 -9.48
C SER A 321 7.75 0.76 -8.06
N SER A 322 8.67 -0.13 -7.75
CA SER A 322 8.92 -0.59 -6.38
C SER A 322 9.66 0.51 -5.60
N ILE A 323 9.19 0.77 -4.39
CA ILE A 323 9.69 1.83 -3.51
C ILE A 323 10.19 1.26 -2.18
N ALA A 324 10.95 2.05 -1.42
CA ALA A 324 11.34 1.70 -0.05
C ALA A 324 10.12 1.63 0.87
N PHE A 325 10.15 0.70 1.83
CA PHE A 325 9.11 0.56 2.84
C PHE A 325 9.69 0.59 4.27
N PRO A 326 10.04 1.77 4.78
CA PRO A 326 10.55 1.92 6.14
C PRO A 326 9.74 1.24 7.25
N PRO A 327 8.40 1.07 7.14
CA PRO A 327 7.63 0.32 8.14
C PRO A 327 8.07 -1.12 8.35
N LEU A 328 8.68 -1.76 7.34
CA LEU A 328 9.16 -3.15 7.48
C LEU A 328 10.23 -3.32 8.56
N TRP A 329 11.02 -2.28 8.86
CA TRP A 329 12.00 -2.33 9.94
C TRP A 329 11.33 -2.47 11.31
N TYR A 330 10.22 -1.75 11.54
CA TYR A 330 9.40 -1.92 12.74
C TYR A 330 8.72 -3.30 12.78
N LEU A 331 8.07 -3.71 11.69
CA LEU A 331 7.35 -4.99 11.62
C LEU A 331 8.30 -6.18 11.83
N ALA A 332 9.49 -6.16 11.23
CA ALA A 332 10.51 -7.18 11.42
C ALA A 332 10.91 -7.31 12.90
N HIS A 333 11.11 -6.17 13.58
CA HIS A 333 11.43 -6.17 15.02
C HIS A 333 10.23 -6.62 15.86
N LYS A 334 9.05 -6.05 15.60
CA LYS A 334 7.81 -6.33 16.34
C LYS A 334 7.43 -7.80 16.32
N PHE A 335 7.55 -8.44 15.17
CA PHE A 335 7.17 -9.85 14.97
C PHE A 335 8.34 -10.81 14.92
N ASN A 336 9.56 -10.34 15.22
CA ASN A 336 10.79 -11.13 15.21
C ASN A 336 11.01 -11.92 13.90
N ASP A 337 10.75 -11.25 12.75
CA ASP A 337 10.92 -11.82 11.42
C ASP A 337 11.87 -10.96 10.58
N GLN A 338 13.16 -11.26 10.66
CA GLN A 338 14.18 -10.52 9.91
C GLN A 338 14.14 -10.77 8.39
N SER A 339 13.47 -11.84 7.93
CA SER A 339 13.35 -12.12 6.48
C SER A 339 12.61 -11.01 5.73
N LEU A 340 11.74 -10.26 6.42
CA LEU A 340 11.04 -9.10 5.89
C LEU A 340 11.98 -8.00 5.37
N LEU A 341 13.21 -7.96 5.90
CA LEU A 341 14.19 -6.93 5.56
C LEU A 341 15.01 -7.23 4.30
N TYR A 342 14.87 -8.43 3.74
CA TYR A 342 15.67 -8.83 2.56
C TYR A 342 15.46 -7.87 1.37
N GLY A 343 14.21 -7.58 1.03
CA GLY A 343 13.89 -6.62 -0.04
C GLY A 343 14.33 -5.18 0.29
N GLU A 344 14.24 -4.78 1.57
CA GLU A 344 14.64 -3.43 2.00
C GLU A 344 16.16 -3.22 1.91
N LEU A 345 16.96 -4.23 2.24
CA LEU A 345 18.41 -4.16 2.05
C LEU A 345 18.79 -4.01 0.57
N MET A 346 18.11 -4.69 -0.32
CA MET A 346 18.32 -4.51 -1.75
C MET A 346 17.97 -3.09 -2.20
N LYS A 347 16.81 -2.56 -1.76
CA LYS A 347 16.37 -1.19 -2.07
C LYS A 347 17.33 -0.12 -1.51
N LEU A 348 17.87 -0.36 -0.33
CA LEU A 348 18.89 0.49 0.26
C LEU A 348 20.18 0.49 -0.60
N ASN A 349 20.56 -0.66 -1.13
CA ASN A 349 21.80 -0.84 -1.90
C ASN A 349 21.70 -0.41 -3.36
N ASP A 350 20.50 -0.35 -3.94
CA ASP A 350 20.30 0.04 -5.35
C ASP A 350 19.81 1.49 -5.54
N GLY A 351 19.79 2.28 -4.46
CA GLY A 351 19.50 3.73 -4.47
C GLY A 351 18.03 4.10 -4.33
N ARG A 352 17.10 3.15 -4.14
CA ARG A 352 15.67 3.46 -3.92
C ARG A 352 15.42 4.25 -2.65
N TYR A 353 16.21 4.05 -1.60
CA TYR A 353 16.16 4.90 -0.39
C TYR A 353 16.60 6.33 -0.67
N THR A 354 17.65 6.53 -1.46
CA THR A 354 18.14 7.87 -1.80
C THR A 354 17.13 8.67 -2.65
N SER A 355 16.33 7.99 -3.47
CA SER A 355 15.31 8.62 -4.32
C SER A 355 13.92 8.66 -3.70
N TYR A 356 13.76 8.17 -2.46
CA TYR A 356 12.45 8.13 -1.79
C TYR A 356 12.01 9.54 -1.38
N ASP A 357 10.75 9.86 -1.64
CA ASP A 357 10.18 11.21 -1.47
C ASP A 357 9.63 11.48 -0.05
N SER A 358 9.64 10.48 0.82
CA SER A 358 9.12 10.57 2.19
C SER A 358 10.13 10.14 3.26
N PRO A 359 11.32 10.78 3.32
CA PRO A 359 12.40 10.42 4.24
C PRO A 359 12.06 10.59 5.73
N LYS A 360 10.94 11.23 6.07
CA LYS A 360 10.42 11.33 7.45
C LYS A 360 10.26 9.99 8.16
N TYR A 361 10.16 8.89 7.40
CA TYR A 361 10.06 7.54 7.97
C TYR A 361 11.41 6.90 8.30
N PHE A 362 12.51 7.40 7.74
CA PHE A 362 13.84 6.80 7.91
C PHE A 362 14.38 6.86 9.34
N PRO A 363 14.16 7.93 10.13
CA PRO A 363 14.57 7.93 11.53
C PRO A 363 13.92 6.85 12.39
N MET A 364 12.68 6.47 12.14
CA MET A 364 12.09 5.28 12.75
C MET A 364 12.78 4.00 12.24
N ALA A 365 13.00 3.89 10.93
CA ALA A 365 13.64 2.73 10.34
C ALA A 365 15.03 2.45 10.94
N ILE A 366 15.88 3.48 11.13
CA ILE A 366 17.23 3.28 11.66
C ILE A 366 17.23 2.87 13.15
N VAL A 367 16.24 3.30 13.94
CA VAL A 367 16.08 2.82 15.32
C VAL A 367 15.91 1.31 15.34
N TYR A 368 15.02 0.76 14.50
CA TYR A 368 14.80 -0.68 14.42
C TYR A 368 15.91 -1.41 13.66
N ALA A 369 16.46 -0.84 12.59
CA ALA A 369 17.62 -1.39 11.89
C ALA A 369 18.82 -1.62 12.81
N SER A 370 19.03 -0.71 13.76
CA SER A 370 20.12 -0.82 14.74
C SER A 370 19.99 -2.04 15.67
N LYS A 371 18.82 -2.69 15.72
CA LYS A 371 18.55 -3.87 16.58
C LYS A 371 18.87 -5.20 15.89
N PHE A 372 19.23 -5.18 14.61
CA PHE A 372 19.58 -6.38 13.82
C PHE A 372 21.08 -6.43 13.48
N ASP A 373 21.53 -7.63 13.12
CA ASP A 373 22.74 -7.84 12.32
C ASP A 373 22.33 -7.90 10.85
N LEU A 374 22.48 -6.77 10.15
CA LEU A 374 22.02 -6.62 8.77
C LEU A 374 22.82 -7.46 7.76
N ASN A 375 23.97 -8.00 8.16
CA ASN A 375 24.79 -8.87 7.30
C ASN A 375 24.29 -10.32 7.31
N SER A 376 23.43 -10.71 8.26
CA SER A 376 22.90 -12.07 8.40
C SER A 376 21.56 -12.29 7.71
N ILE A 377 20.98 -11.27 7.08
CA ILE A 377 19.64 -11.34 6.49
C ILE A 377 19.69 -12.12 5.17
N ALA A 378 18.90 -13.19 5.11
CA ALA A 378 18.78 -14.08 3.95
C ALA A 378 17.41 -13.94 3.27
N PRO A 379 17.28 -14.33 1.97
CA PRO A 379 16.00 -14.35 1.29
C PRO A 379 15.01 -15.32 1.95
N PRO A 380 13.68 -15.11 1.78
CA PRO A 380 12.69 -16.09 2.19
C PRO A 380 12.90 -17.45 1.54
N GLU A 381 12.59 -18.53 2.27
CA GLU A 381 12.62 -19.89 1.71
C GLU A 381 11.40 -20.14 0.80
N GLU A 382 10.26 -19.53 1.15
CA GLU A 382 9.02 -19.69 0.42
C GLU A 382 9.08 -19.01 -0.95
N LYS A 383 8.55 -19.69 -1.96
CA LYS A 383 8.46 -19.22 -3.35
C LYS A 383 7.05 -18.77 -3.74
N VAL A 384 6.03 -19.22 -3.00
CA VAL A 384 4.63 -18.91 -3.27
C VAL A 384 3.99 -18.35 -2.00
N TRP A 385 3.41 -17.18 -2.14
CA TRP A 385 2.56 -16.58 -1.10
C TRP A 385 1.13 -16.45 -1.63
N SER A 386 0.16 -16.71 -0.78
CA SER A 386 -1.25 -16.52 -1.12
C SER A 386 -2.00 -15.94 0.07
N GLY A 387 -2.88 -15.00 -0.18
CA GLY A 387 -3.70 -14.41 0.86
C GLY A 387 -5.12 -14.12 0.40
N LYS A 388 -6.04 -14.34 1.34
CA LYS A 388 -7.44 -13.95 1.24
C LYS A 388 -7.58 -12.51 1.75
N GLY A 389 -8.74 -11.93 1.58
CA GLY A 389 -9.04 -10.56 1.98
C GLY A 389 -9.96 -9.92 0.96
N ILE A 390 -10.02 -8.60 0.93
CA ILE A 390 -10.87 -7.87 -0.05
C ILE A 390 -10.39 -8.14 -1.48
N ASN A 391 -9.07 -8.10 -1.70
CA ASN A 391 -8.42 -8.44 -2.96
C ASN A 391 -7.49 -9.65 -2.75
N PRO A 392 -7.99 -10.91 -2.87
CA PRO A 392 -7.14 -12.08 -2.83
C PRO A 392 -6.08 -12.06 -3.93
N VAL A 393 -4.85 -12.44 -3.58
CA VAL A 393 -3.74 -12.52 -4.53
C VAL A 393 -2.92 -13.80 -4.32
N VAL A 394 -2.25 -14.26 -5.39
CA VAL A 394 -1.18 -15.25 -5.33
C VAL A 394 0.06 -14.65 -5.96
N LEU A 395 1.18 -14.79 -5.28
CA LEU A 395 2.47 -14.20 -5.64
C LEU A 395 3.50 -15.32 -5.70
N VAL A 396 4.27 -15.36 -6.79
CA VAL A 396 5.26 -16.43 -7.05
C VAL A 396 6.60 -15.79 -7.36
N HIS A 397 7.65 -16.23 -6.64
CA HIS A 397 9.03 -15.91 -6.92
C HIS A 397 9.79 -17.14 -7.43
N GLY A 398 10.79 -16.91 -8.27
CA GLY A 398 11.72 -17.93 -8.74
C GLY A 398 12.83 -18.20 -7.72
N ASP A 399 13.77 -17.29 -7.60
CA ASP A 399 14.99 -17.46 -6.79
C ASP A 399 15.29 -16.31 -5.81
N TRP A 400 14.46 -15.28 -5.74
CA TRP A 400 14.64 -14.08 -4.91
C TRP A 400 15.89 -13.24 -5.22
N THR A 401 16.52 -13.43 -6.36
CA THR A 401 17.69 -12.62 -6.71
C THR A 401 17.31 -11.22 -7.18
N PHE A 402 16.05 -11.01 -7.59
CA PHE A 402 15.56 -9.79 -8.24
C PHE A 402 16.39 -9.38 -9.47
N THR A 403 17.08 -10.34 -10.06
CA THR A 403 17.89 -10.15 -11.28
C THR A 403 17.19 -10.75 -12.51
N ASP A 404 17.81 -10.66 -13.66
CA ASP A 404 17.29 -11.22 -14.92
C ASP A 404 17.07 -12.74 -14.90
N THR A 405 17.66 -13.45 -13.93
CA THR A 405 17.45 -14.90 -13.74
C THR A 405 16.20 -15.22 -12.95
N ASP A 406 15.73 -14.30 -12.12
CA ASP A 406 14.53 -14.49 -11.32
C ASP A 406 13.26 -14.48 -12.18
N LYS A 407 12.16 -14.95 -11.60
CA LYS A 407 10.81 -14.91 -12.16
C LYS A 407 9.88 -14.34 -11.11
N PHE A 408 8.92 -13.55 -11.56
CA PHE A 408 7.87 -13.05 -10.71
C PHE A 408 6.51 -13.19 -11.40
N LEU A 409 5.53 -13.75 -10.70
CA LEU A 409 4.16 -13.84 -11.14
C LEU A 409 3.23 -13.34 -10.03
N GLY A 410 2.48 -12.30 -10.31
CA GLY A 410 1.40 -11.80 -9.44
C GLY A 410 0.05 -12.04 -10.08
N ILE A 411 -0.91 -12.59 -9.33
CA ILE A 411 -2.26 -12.95 -9.79
C ILE A 411 -3.27 -12.32 -8.84
N LYS A 412 -4.30 -11.63 -9.37
CA LYS A 412 -5.31 -10.92 -8.58
C LYS A 412 -6.72 -11.45 -8.81
N ALA A 413 -7.42 -11.73 -7.73
CA ALA A 413 -8.87 -11.90 -7.65
C ALA A 413 -9.54 -10.68 -6.98
N GLY A 414 -10.66 -10.85 -6.29
CA GLY A 414 -11.32 -9.79 -5.54
C GLY A 414 -12.41 -9.05 -6.31
N ARG A 415 -12.46 -7.72 -6.17
CA ARG A 415 -13.52 -6.88 -6.76
C ARG A 415 -13.02 -5.51 -7.18
N ALA A 416 -13.81 -4.82 -8.01
CA ALA A 416 -13.51 -3.47 -8.48
C ALA A 416 -14.03 -2.37 -7.56
N ASN A 417 -15.18 -2.57 -6.90
CA ASN A 417 -15.88 -1.55 -6.12
C ASN A 417 -15.33 -1.39 -4.70
N TYR A 418 -14.05 -1.12 -4.59
CA TYR A 418 -13.38 -0.75 -3.35
C TYR A 418 -12.52 0.50 -3.59
N SER A 419 -12.14 1.18 -2.50
CA SER A 419 -11.27 2.36 -2.61
C SER A 419 -10.05 2.06 -3.48
N HIS A 420 -9.77 2.94 -4.43
CA HIS A 420 -8.69 2.80 -5.41
C HIS A 420 -8.80 1.60 -6.38
N GLY A 421 -9.91 0.83 -6.35
CA GLY A 421 -10.11 -0.36 -7.18
C GLY A 421 -10.21 -0.07 -8.68
N HIS A 422 -9.77 -1.06 -9.49
CA HIS A 422 -9.93 -1.13 -10.94
C HIS A 422 -10.77 -2.35 -11.32
N MET A 423 -11.27 -2.40 -12.55
CA MET A 423 -11.84 -3.63 -13.13
C MET A 423 -10.73 -4.56 -13.63
N ASP A 424 -9.83 -4.92 -12.74
CA ASP A 424 -8.60 -5.67 -12.97
C ASP A 424 -8.66 -7.12 -12.42
N VAL A 425 -9.85 -7.61 -12.11
CA VAL A 425 -10.04 -8.94 -11.56
C VAL A 425 -9.67 -10.01 -12.59
N GLY A 426 -8.93 -11.02 -12.16
CA GLY A 426 -8.34 -12.03 -13.05
C GLY A 426 -7.07 -11.58 -13.75
N SER A 427 -6.59 -10.35 -13.48
CA SER A 427 -5.34 -9.86 -14.05
C SER A 427 -4.12 -10.52 -13.40
N PHE A 428 -3.02 -10.49 -14.15
CA PHE A 428 -1.73 -10.97 -13.70
C PHE A 428 -0.61 -10.09 -14.24
N VAL A 429 0.49 -10.04 -13.50
CA VAL A 429 1.77 -9.49 -13.98
C VAL A 429 2.79 -10.61 -14.05
N TYR A 430 3.69 -10.55 -15.03
CA TYR A 430 4.74 -11.55 -15.21
C TYR A 430 6.06 -10.91 -15.60
N ASP A 431 7.09 -11.14 -14.78
CA ASP A 431 8.46 -10.71 -15.01
C ASP A 431 9.36 -11.93 -15.24
N ALA A 432 10.18 -11.87 -16.27
CA ALA A 432 11.19 -12.87 -16.56
C ALA A 432 12.25 -12.28 -17.50
N TRP A 433 13.49 -12.73 -17.39
CA TRP A 433 14.60 -12.34 -18.28
C TRP A 433 14.71 -10.82 -18.48
N GLY A 434 14.62 -10.06 -17.39
CA GLY A 434 14.74 -8.61 -17.40
C GLY A 434 13.58 -7.85 -18.05
N THR A 435 12.48 -8.52 -18.37
CA THR A 435 11.32 -7.90 -19.04
C THR A 435 10.04 -8.17 -18.26
N ARG A 436 9.19 -7.13 -18.09
CA ARG A 436 7.79 -7.28 -17.66
C ARG A 436 6.93 -7.64 -18.87
N TRP A 437 6.63 -8.92 -19.00
CA TRP A 437 5.90 -9.49 -20.15
C TRP A 437 4.40 -9.27 -20.05
N SER A 438 3.82 -9.41 -18.85
CA SER A 438 2.48 -8.95 -18.55
C SER A 438 2.56 -7.83 -17.53
N ALA A 439 1.89 -6.73 -17.81
CA ALA A 439 1.97 -5.50 -17.04
C ALA A 439 0.58 -5.02 -16.59
N ASP A 440 0.57 -4.13 -15.62
CA ASP A 440 -0.58 -3.30 -15.25
C ASP A 440 -0.24 -1.84 -15.51
N LEU A 441 -1.20 -1.07 -16.04
CA LEU A 441 -1.01 0.35 -16.36
C LEU A 441 -0.98 1.23 -15.10
N GLY A 442 -1.54 0.73 -14.00
CA GLY A 442 -1.59 1.43 -12.73
C GLY A 442 -2.42 2.71 -12.76
N LEU A 443 -2.07 3.63 -11.86
CA LEU A 443 -2.84 4.87 -11.68
C LEU A 443 -2.66 5.88 -12.82
N GLN A 444 -3.62 6.81 -12.87
CA GLN A 444 -3.55 8.08 -13.59
C GLN A 444 -3.60 9.23 -12.58
N SER A 445 -2.98 10.37 -12.90
CA SER A 445 -3.07 11.57 -12.06
C SER A 445 -4.53 12.00 -11.85
N TYR A 446 -4.98 12.10 -10.60
CA TYR A 446 -6.36 12.49 -10.28
C TYR A 446 -6.73 13.87 -10.79
N GLY A 447 -5.77 14.80 -10.79
CA GLY A 447 -5.98 16.15 -11.31
C GLY A 447 -6.44 16.22 -12.77
N THR A 448 -6.21 15.15 -13.55
CA THR A 448 -6.65 15.08 -14.95
C THR A 448 -8.07 14.54 -15.11
N VAL A 449 -8.65 13.88 -14.10
CA VAL A 449 -9.93 13.15 -14.22
C VAL A 449 -10.95 13.47 -13.13
N GLU A 450 -10.53 13.92 -11.94
CA GLU A 450 -11.44 14.13 -10.79
C GLU A 450 -12.49 15.22 -10.98
N ASN A 451 -12.25 16.17 -11.88
CA ASN A 451 -13.16 17.27 -12.17
C ASN A 451 -13.96 17.08 -13.48
N ILE A 452 -13.80 15.91 -14.13
CA ILE A 452 -14.54 15.61 -15.36
C ILE A 452 -15.96 15.19 -14.98
N ASN A 453 -16.92 15.85 -15.61
CA ASN A 453 -18.34 15.53 -15.48
C ASN A 453 -18.93 15.36 -16.89
N LEU A 454 -18.99 14.14 -17.38
CA LEU A 454 -19.55 13.81 -18.69
C LEU A 454 -20.99 13.30 -18.55
N PRO A 455 -21.90 13.66 -19.49
CA PRO A 455 -23.25 13.11 -19.53
C PRO A 455 -23.24 11.59 -19.72
N GLY A 456 -24.22 10.91 -19.13
CA GLY A 456 -24.40 9.45 -19.29
C GLY A 456 -23.79 8.59 -18.18
N TYR A 457 -23.06 9.19 -17.25
CA TYR A 457 -22.51 8.49 -16.08
C TYR A 457 -23.34 8.80 -14.82
N THR A 458 -23.49 7.79 -13.94
CA THR A 458 -24.25 7.92 -12.67
C THR A 458 -23.42 8.48 -11.52
N GLY A 459 -22.11 8.60 -11.72
CA GLY A 459 -21.16 9.14 -10.75
C GLY A 459 -19.85 9.55 -11.39
N GLY A 460 -19.09 10.41 -10.71
CA GLY A 460 -17.78 10.88 -11.16
C GLY A 460 -16.67 9.85 -10.99
N PHE A 461 -15.43 10.31 -11.15
CA PHE A 461 -14.21 9.48 -10.98
C PHE A 461 -14.07 8.85 -9.60
N GLY A 462 -14.52 9.53 -8.55
CA GLY A 462 -14.48 9.02 -7.17
C GLY A 462 -15.58 8.01 -6.81
N SER A 463 -16.54 7.72 -7.73
CA SER A 463 -17.57 6.69 -7.53
C SER A 463 -17.09 5.33 -8.04
N TYR A 464 -17.51 4.27 -7.35
CA TYR A 464 -17.25 2.87 -7.70
C TYR A 464 -18.52 2.11 -8.13
N ASP A 465 -19.61 2.83 -8.37
CA ASP A 465 -20.84 2.26 -8.92
C ASP A 465 -20.66 1.80 -10.36
N GLN A 466 -21.49 0.86 -10.83
CA GLN A 466 -21.37 0.28 -12.18
C GLN A 466 -21.38 1.31 -13.30
N GLY A 467 -22.15 2.39 -13.16
CA GLY A 467 -22.27 3.46 -14.16
C GLY A 467 -21.34 4.65 -13.94
N ALA A 468 -20.32 4.55 -13.07
CA ALA A 468 -19.43 5.66 -12.77
C ALA A 468 -18.50 6.02 -13.93
N PHE A 469 -18.17 7.31 -14.07
CA PHE A 469 -17.15 7.78 -15.01
C PHE A 469 -15.78 7.15 -14.82
N ARG A 470 -15.46 6.67 -13.61
CA ARG A 470 -14.23 5.95 -13.30
C ARG A 470 -13.93 4.85 -14.33
N TRP A 471 -14.93 4.12 -14.74
CA TRP A 471 -14.79 2.99 -15.67
C TRP A 471 -14.66 3.41 -17.15
N ALA A 472 -14.85 4.68 -17.47
CA ALA A 472 -14.55 5.24 -18.79
C ALA A 472 -13.07 5.57 -18.96
N VAL A 473 -12.35 5.78 -17.84
CA VAL A 473 -10.92 6.08 -17.87
C VAL A 473 -10.15 4.83 -18.32
N PHE A 474 -9.27 4.98 -19.31
CA PHE A 474 -8.57 3.89 -20.00
C PHE A 474 -7.96 2.86 -19.04
N ARG A 475 -7.26 3.32 -18.02
CA ARG A 475 -6.50 2.48 -17.10
C ARG A 475 -7.34 1.74 -16.06
N TYR A 476 -8.65 2.00 -15.96
CA TYR A 476 -9.48 1.54 -14.85
C TYR A 476 -10.53 0.49 -15.22
N ASN A 477 -10.72 0.23 -16.52
CA ASN A 477 -11.69 -0.75 -17.01
C ASN A 477 -11.02 -2.07 -17.42
N ASN A 478 -11.83 -3.13 -17.55
CA ASN A 478 -11.34 -4.48 -17.86
C ASN A 478 -10.81 -4.66 -19.29
N TYR A 479 -11.11 -3.74 -20.21
CA TYR A 479 -10.59 -3.85 -21.58
C TYR A 479 -9.07 -3.72 -21.64
N ASN A 480 -8.50 -2.98 -20.71
CA ASN A 480 -7.10 -2.54 -20.71
C ASN A 480 -6.32 -3.12 -19.49
N HIS A 481 -6.76 -4.26 -19.00
CA HIS A 481 -6.04 -5.11 -18.04
C HIS A 481 -5.76 -6.49 -18.63
N SER A 482 -4.81 -7.22 -18.04
CA SER A 482 -4.46 -8.59 -18.46
C SER A 482 -5.52 -9.59 -18.00
N THR A 483 -6.75 -9.47 -18.52
CA THR A 483 -7.93 -10.27 -18.14
C THR A 483 -8.79 -10.61 -19.34
N ILE A 484 -9.95 -11.27 -19.11
CA ILE A 484 -10.95 -11.53 -20.16
C ILE A 484 -12.11 -10.54 -20.08
N THR A 485 -12.58 -10.13 -21.25
CA THR A 485 -13.84 -9.40 -21.44
C THR A 485 -14.79 -10.27 -22.25
N VAL A 486 -16.06 -10.30 -21.87
CA VAL A 486 -17.09 -11.09 -22.57
C VAL A 486 -18.15 -10.14 -23.11
N ASN A 487 -18.53 -10.32 -24.40
CA ASN A 487 -19.55 -9.54 -25.11
C ASN A 487 -19.32 -8.03 -25.08
N ASP A 488 -18.05 -7.62 -25.06
CA ASP A 488 -17.64 -6.23 -25.03
C ASP A 488 -18.30 -5.44 -23.87
N ALA A 489 -18.45 -6.11 -22.71
CA ALA A 489 -19.08 -5.55 -21.52
C ALA A 489 -18.07 -5.29 -20.40
N LEU A 490 -18.35 -4.25 -19.61
CA LEU A 490 -17.63 -4.00 -18.38
C LEU A 490 -17.88 -5.15 -17.38
N HIS A 491 -16.87 -5.50 -16.60
CA HIS A 491 -17.03 -6.37 -15.44
C HIS A 491 -18.07 -5.77 -14.47
N ARG A 492 -18.78 -6.63 -13.76
CA ARG A 492 -19.67 -6.17 -12.69
C ARG A 492 -18.85 -5.54 -11.57
N ALA A 493 -19.00 -4.24 -11.37
CA ALA A 493 -18.28 -3.50 -10.33
C ALA A 493 -18.52 -4.10 -8.93
N GLY A 494 -19.77 -4.47 -8.62
CA GLY A 494 -20.16 -5.11 -7.36
C GLY A 494 -19.92 -6.63 -7.32
N GLY A 495 -19.45 -7.23 -8.42
CA GLY A 495 -19.10 -8.66 -8.46
C GLY A 495 -17.80 -8.92 -7.70
N ARG A 496 -17.62 -10.22 -7.34
CA ARG A 496 -16.43 -10.69 -6.62
C ARG A 496 -15.91 -11.98 -7.22
N ALA A 497 -14.59 -12.08 -7.34
CA ALA A 497 -13.91 -13.32 -7.69
C ALA A 497 -13.09 -13.83 -6.50
N GLU A 498 -13.00 -15.15 -6.38
CA GLU A 498 -12.23 -15.83 -5.34
C GLU A 498 -11.13 -16.70 -5.96
N ILE A 499 -10.04 -16.87 -5.21
CA ILE A 499 -9.03 -17.87 -5.53
C ILE A 499 -9.59 -19.22 -5.06
N SER A 500 -9.97 -20.06 -6.01
CA SER A 500 -10.55 -21.39 -5.75
C SER A 500 -9.49 -22.44 -5.43
N SER A 501 -8.26 -22.28 -5.97
CA SER A 501 -7.12 -23.11 -5.59
C SER A 501 -5.79 -22.39 -5.78
N VAL A 502 -4.83 -22.69 -4.90
CA VAL A 502 -3.43 -22.29 -5.02
C VAL A 502 -2.63 -23.50 -5.50
N ILE A 503 -1.84 -23.31 -6.52
CA ILE A 503 -0.97 -24.32 -7.11
C ILE A 503 0.47 -24.03 -6.66
N ASN A 504 1.08 -24.98 -5.95
CA ASN A 504 2.44 -24.87 -5.45
C ASN A 504 3.13 -26.24 -5.45
N THR A 505 3.60 -26.62 -6.62
CA THR A 505 4.38 -27.85 -6.83
C THR A 505 5.77 -27.50 -7.37
N SER A 506 6.65 -28.47 -7.45
CA SER A 506 7.96 -28.27 -8.08
C SER A 506 7.87 -27.90 -9.58
N ALA A 507 6.85 -28.41 -10.28
CA ALA A 507 6.68 -28.19 -11.71
C ALA A 507 5.75 -27.01 -12.04
N SER A 508 4.78 -26.67 -11.17
CA SER A 508 3.74 -25.68 -11.46
C SER A 508 3.43 -24.84 -10.25
N LYS A 509 3.40 -23.51 -10.42
CA LYS A 509 3.13 -22.54 -9.36
C LYS A 509 2.14 -21.49 -9.88
N GLY A 510 1.09 -21.19 -9.12
CA GLY A 510 0.09 -20.20 -9.51
C GLY A 510 -1.26 -20.39 -8.82
N ALA A 511 -2.35 -20.05 -9.52
CA ALA A 511 -3.70 -20.12 -8.95
C ALA A 511 -4.79 -20.34 -9.97
N THR A 512 -5.93 -20.86 -9.50
CA THR A 512 -7.21 -20.84 -10.20
C THR A 512 -8.15 -19.84 -9.52
N ILE A 513 -8.82 -19.02 -10.33
CA ILE A 513 -9.76 -17.98 -9.93
C ILE A 513 -11.15 -18.33 -10.47
N ASP A 514 -12.17 -18.29 -9.64
CA ASP A 514 -13.57 -18.29 -10.08
C ASP A 514 -13.99 -16.85 -10.41
N MET A 515 -14.18 -16.57 -11.70
CA MET A 515 -14.58 -15.27 -12.23
C MET A 515 -16.08 -15.19 -12.54
N THR A 516 -16.84 -16.21 -12.20
CA THR A 516 -18.26 -16.35 -12.58
C THR A 516 -19.09 -15.15 -12.16
N ASP A 517 -18.94 -14.67 -10.93
CA ASP A 517 -19.78 -13.56 -10.45
C ASP A 517 -19.50 -12.24 -11.18
N ILE A 518 -18.24 -11.92 -11.45
CA ILE A 518 -17.89 -10.66 -12.14
C ILE A 518 -18.33 -10.65 -13.62
N LEU A 519 -18.52 -11.83 -14.23
CA LEU A 519 -18.94 -12.02 -15.62
C LEU A 519 -20.39 -12.53 -15.76
N SER A 520 -21.13 -12.64 -14.67
CA SER A 520 -22.46 -13.27 -14.63
C SER A 520 -23.52 -12.56 -15.47
N SER A 521 -23.33 -11.29 -15.84
CA SER A 521 -24.20 -10.62 -16.83
C SER A 521 -24.05 -11.21 -18.21
N GLU A 522 -22.87 -11.73 -18.57
CA GLU A 522 -22.49 -12.05 -19.94
C GLU A 522 -22.35 -13.57 -20.21
N CYS A 523 -21.86 -14.34 -19.26
CA CYS A 523 -21.71 -15.79 -19.38
C CYS A 523 -22.32 -16.53 -18.18
N GLU A 524 -22.47 -17.86 -18.29
CA GLU A 524 -23.01 -18.69 -17.20
C GLU A 524 -21.95 -18.98 -16.15
N SER A 525 -20.71 -19.25 -16.58
CA SER A 525 -19.57 -19.39 -15.68
C SER A 525 -18.26 -19.08 -16.40
N ALA A 526 -17.27 -18.64 -15.62
CA ALA A 526 -15.91 -18.45 -16.09
C ALA A 526 -14.90 -18.75 -14.98
N THR A 527 -13.86 -19.50 -15.32
CA THR A 527 -12.73 -19.76 -14.43
C THR A 527 -11.42 -19.48 -15.16
N ARG A 528 -10.45 -18.93 -14.45
CA ARG A 528 -9.10 -18.66 -14.97
C ARG A 528 -8.07 -19.37 -14.12
N THR A 529 -7.15 -20.10 -14.74
CA THR A 529 -5.96 -20.63 -14.09
C THR A 529 -4.73 -19.97 -14.70
N VAL A 530 -3.85 -19.41 -13.86
CA VAL A 530 -2.60 -18.81 -14.27
C VAL A 530 -1.47 -19.54 -13.55
N THR A 531 -0.51 -20.10 -14.30
CA THR A 531 0.59 -20.89 -13.75
C THR A 531 1.90 -20.61 -14.45
N LEU A 532 2.98 -20.61 -13.68
CA LEU A 532 4.35 -20.71 -14.15
C LEU A 532 4.71 -22.20 -14.16
N GLU A 533 4.95 -22.75 -15.35
CA GLU A 533 5.26 -24.16 -15.58
C GLU A 533 6.76 -24.37 -15.77
N ASN A 534 7.34 -25.25 -14.97
CA ASN A 534 8.77 -25.60 -14.99
C ASN A 534 9.71 -24.37 -14.94
N ASP A 535 9.27 -23.31 -14.26
CA ASP A 535 9.95 -22.01 -14.17
C ASP A 535 10.33 -21.40 -15.55
N THR A 536 9.62 -21.79 -16.61
CA THR A 536 9.91 -21.40 -18.00
C THR A 536 8.70 -20.84 -18.73
N ASP A 537 7.57 -21.54 -18.73
CA ASP A 537 6.40 -21.17 -19.50
C ASP A 537 5.32 -20.57 -18.59
N LEU A 538 4.78 -19.43 -19.00
CA LEU A 538 3.55 -18.93 -18.39
C LEU A 538 2.36 -19.51 -19.14
N VAL A 539 1.46 -20.18 -18.43
CA VAL A 539 0.24 -20.76 -18.98
C VAL A 539 -0.98 -20.11 -18.35
N VAL A 540 -1.87 -19.58 -19.21
CA VAL A 540 -3.18 -19.03 -18.78
C VAL A 540 -4.27 -19.86 -19.43
N LYS A 541 -5.09 -20.49 -18.60
CA LYS A 541 -6.20 -21.35 -19.04
C LYS A 541 -7.51 -20.73 -18.60
N ASP A 542 -8.34 -20.34 -19.55
CA ASP A 542 -9.69 -19.81 -19.33
C ASP A 542 -10.75 -20.80 -19.78
N ILE A 543 -11.69 -21.15 -18.89
CA ILE A 543 -12.85 -21.95 -19.19
C ILE A 543 -14.05 -21.02 -19.15
N VAL A 544 -14.75 -20.86 -20.28
CA VAL A 544 -15.92 -19.98 -20.41
C VAL A 544 -17.12 -20.80 -20.86
N LYS A 545 -18.22 -20.74 -20.09
CA LYS A 545 -19.50 -21.31 -20.44
C LYS A 545 -20.46 -20.20 -20.85
N ALA A 546 -20.88 -20.22 -22.11
CA ALA A 546 -21.88 -19.30 -22.63
C ALA A 546 -23.26 -19.58 -22.04
N LYS A 547 -24.08 -18.55 -21.87
CA LYS A 547 -25.49 -18.70 -21.45
C LYS A 547 -26.27 -19.53 -22.48
N TYR A 548 -27.33 -20.22 -22.04
CA TYR A 548 -28.15 -21.03 -22.91
C TYR A 548 -28.70 -20.28 -24.13
N ASN A 549 -29.05 -19.01 -23.96
CA ASN A 549 -29.69 -18.20 -24.98
C ASN A 549 -28.78 -17.07 -25.54
N LYS A 550 -27.52 -17.03 -25.16
CA LYS A 550 -26.56 -15.97 -25.56
C LYS A 550 -25.17 -16.56 -25.77
N ALA A 551 -24.60 -16.37 -26.92
CA ALA A 551 -23.20 -16.68 -27.16
C ALA A 551 -22.28 -15.76 -26.33
N ALA A 552 -21.07 -16.21 -26.08
CA ALA A 552 -20.06 -15.40 -25.42
C ALA A 552 -18.94 -15.06 -26.42
N ASP A 553 -18.88 -13.80 -26.83
CA ASP A 553 -17.76 -13.25 -27.59
C ASP A 553 -16.66 -12.90 -26.58
N VAL A 554 -15.58 -13.68 -26.58
CA VAL A 554 -14.47 -13.58 -25.64
C VAL A 554 -13.34 -12.77 -26.24
N ARG A 555 -12.95 -11.69 -25.57
CA ARG A 555 -11.69 -10.98 -25.78
C ARG A 555 -10.75 -11.32 -24.63
N TRP A 556 -9.60 -11.90 -24.94
CA TRP A 556 -8.49 -12.11 -24.01
C TRP A 556 -7.43 -11.07 -24.27
N THR A 557 -7.15 -10.23 -23.31
CA THR A 557 -6.17 -9.14 -23.41
C THR A 557 -5.03 -9.36 -22.42
N MET A 558 -3.82 -9.07 -22.85
CA MET A 558 -2.64 -8.92 -22.01
C MET A 558 -2.00 -7.56 -22.32
N VAL A 559 -1.84 -6.75 -21.30
CA VAL A 559 -1.04 -5.51 -21.36
C VAL A 559 0.44 -5.90 -21.25
N THR A 560 1.29 -5.34 -22.09
CA THR A 560 2.71 -5.71 -22.13
C THR A 560 3.61 -4.52 -22.42
N ARG A 561 4.87 -4.62 -22.00
CA ARG A 561 5.94 -3.69 -22.40
C ARG A 561 6.79 -4.23 -23.55
N ALA A 562 6.57 -5.47 -23.94
CA ALA A 562 7.20 -6.06 -25.12
C ALA A 562 6.45 -5.67 -26.39
N ILE A 563 7.14 -5.44 -27.50
CA ILE A 563 6.52 -5.08 -28.77
C ILE A 563 5.87 -6.32 -29.39
N PRO A 564 4.54 -6.36 -29.57
CA PRO A 564 3.85 -7.51 -30.13
C PRO A 564 3.79 -7.46 -31.66
N THR A 565 3.98 -8.62 -32.31
CA THR A 565 3.79 -8.79 -33.74
C THR A 565 3.02 -10.08 -34.00
N VAL A 566 1.91 -10.03 -34.73
CA VAL A 566 1.14 -11.21 -35.12
C VAL A 566 1.83 -11.91 -36.28
N GLU A 567 2.23 -13.17 -36.09
CA GLU A 567 2.90 -14.00 -37.09
C GLU A 567 2.17 -15.35 -37.22
N GLY A 568 1.32 -15.48 -38.23
CA GLY A 568 0.57 -16.70 -38.47
C GLY A 568 -0.35 -17.06 -37.30
N ASN A 569 -0.05 -18.14 -36.61
CA ASN A 569 -0.83 -18.65 -35.47
C ASN A 569 -0.27 -18.30 -34.09
N ARG A 570 0.65 -17.33 -34.02
CA ARG A 570 1.28 -16.86 -32.78
C ARG A 570 1.43 -15.34 -32.75
N ILE A 571 1.60 -14.78 -31.56
CA ILE A 571 2.11 -13.42 -31.39
C ILE A 571 3.54 -13.50 -30.88
N VAL A 572 4.47 -12.85 -31.57
CA VAL A 572 5.85 -12.68 -31.12
C VAL A 572 5.93 -11.43 -30.28
N LEU A 573 6.38 -11.56 -29.04
CA LEU A 573 6.61 -10.47 -28.10
C LEU A 573 8.11 -10.19 -28.04
N GLN A 574 8.54 -9.02 -28.53
CA GLN A 574 9.93 -8.61 -28.49
C GLN A 574 10.21 -7.85 -27.19
N GLY A 575 10.84 -8.49 -26.24
CA GLY A 575 11.38 -7.86 -25.03
C GLY A 575 12.77 -7.25 -25.23
N ALA A 576 13.39 -6.76 -24.16
CA ALA A 576 14.69 -6.12 -24.20
C ALA A 576 15.82 -7.08 -24.66
N SER A 577 15.86 -8.29 -24.10
CA SER A 577 16.92 -9.27 -24.35
C SER A 577 16.43 -10.58 -24.97
N LYS A 578 15.14 -10.85 -24.92
CA LYS A 578 14.53 -12.12 -25.40
C LYS A 578 13.24 -11.86 -26.17
N LYS A 579 12.78 -12.92 -26.85
CA LYS A 579 11.44 -13.02 -27.43
C LYS A 579 10.66 -14.07 -26.64
N LEU A 580 9.36 -13.81 -26.45
CA LEU A 580 8.40 -14.85 -26.08
C LEU A 580 7.39 -15.04 -27.21
N TYR A 581 6.88 -16.25 -27.30
CA TYR A 581 5.86 -16.64 -28.27
C TYR A 581 4.55 -16.90 -27.53
N LEU A 582 3.53 -16.09 -27.80
CA LEU A 582 2.19 -16.29 -27.33
C LEU A 582 1.44 -17.16 -28.32
N LYS A 583 1.05 -18.35 -27.88
CA LYS A 583 0.24 -19.31 -28.64
C LYS A 583 -1.07 -19.55 -27.94
N VAL A 584 -2.14 -19.77 -28.71
CA VAL A 584 -3.50 -20.01 -28.17
C VAL A 584 -4.06 -21.28 -28.77
N THR A 585 -4.67 -22.10 -27.91
CA THR A 585 -5.45 -23.26 -28.32
C THR A 585 -6.86 -23.18 -27.77
N SER A 586 -7.86 -23.67 -28.51
CA SER A 586 -9.23 -23.86 -28.07
C SER A 586 -9.53 -25.36 -28.03
N GLN A 587 -10.08 -25.83 -26.93
CA GLN A 587 -10.39 -27.26 -26.76
C GLN A 587 -11.53 -27.71 -27.67
N ASN A 588 -12.53 -26.87 -27.88
CA ASN A 588 -13.72 -27.17 -28.68
C ASN A 588 -13.67 -26.52 -30.08
N ASN A 589 -12.45 -26.17 -30.56
CA ASN A 589 -12.20 -25.65 -31.89
C ASN A 589 -12.91 -24.32 -32.20
N ALA A 590 -13.16 -23.47 -31.20
CA ALA A 590 -13.59 -22.11 -31.48
C ALA A 590 -12.52 -21.42 -32.35
N LYS A 591 -12.97 -20.67 -33.34
CA LYS A 591 -12.06 -19.88 -34.18
C LYS A 591 -11.41 -18.79 -33.33
N VAL A 592 -10.09 -18.92 -33.13
CA VAL A 592 -9.27 -17.91 -32.46
C VAL A 592 -8.71 -16.93 -33.47
N THR A 593 -8.87 -15.64 -33.23
CA THR A 593 -8.29 -14.56 -34.03
C THR A 593 -7.31 -13.76 -33.20
N LEU A 594 -6.01 -13.90 -33.46
CA LEU A 594 -4.95 -13.15 -32.78
C LEU A 594 -5.03 -11.67 -33.14
N LYS A 595 -4.86 -10.80 -32.15
CA LYS A 595 -4.95 -9.35 -32.31
C LYS A 595 -3.98 -8.57 -31.41
N THR A 596 -3.77 -7.32 -31.81
CA THR A 596 -3.22 -6.25 -30.97
C THR A 596 -4.22 -5.12 -30.95
N TRP A 597 -4.25 -4.35 -29.87
CA TRP A 597 -5.13 -3.20 -29.73
C TRP A 597 -4.35 -1.92 -29.47
N SER A 598 -4.97 -0.78 -29.74
CA SER A 598 -4.40 0.53 -29.46
C SER A 598 -4.44 0.80 -27.95
N THR A 599 -3.36 1.36 -27.42
CA THR A 599 -3.28 1.87 -26.05
C THR A 599 -3.49 3.39 -25.97
N VAL A 600 -4.02 4.00 -27.03
CA VAL A 600 -4.38 5.41 -27.06
C VAL A 600 -5.80 5.56 -26.54
N GLY A 601 -5.94 6.26 -25.42
CA GLY A 601 -7.23 6.59 -24.81
C GLY A 601 -7.77 7.95 -25.28
N GLU A 602 -8.75 8.47 -24.54
CA GLU A 602 -9.38 9.75 -24.74
C GLU A 602 -8.45 10.92 -24.33
N SER A 603 -8.86 12.15 -24.63
CA SER A 603 -8.05 13.35 -24.36
C SER A 603 -7.75 13.61 -22.88
N TYR A 604 -8.54 13.05 -21.98
CA TYR A 604 -8.33 13.11 -20.53
C TYR A 604 -7.45 11.96 -19.99
N ASP A 605 -7.21 10.93 -20.80
CA ASP A 605 -6.43 9.78 -20.38
C ASP A 605 -4.94 10.07 -20.35
N ALA A 606 -4.24 9.42 -19.43
CA ALA A 606 -2.79 9.47 -19.39
C ALA A 606 -2.20 8.77 -20.61
N SER A 607 -1.03 9.23 -21.03
CA SER A 607 -0.26 8.54 -22.07
C SER A 607 0.14 7.15 -21.62
N ASN A 608 -0.09 6.15 -22.48
CA ASN A 608 0.34 4.77 -22.29
C ASN A 608 1.53 4.41 -23.21
N ALA A 609 2.35 5.41 -23.59
CA ALA A 609 3.52 5.19 -24.42
C ALA A 609 4.46 4.13 -23.82
N GLY A 610 4.90 3.18 -24.66
CA GLY A 610 5.74 2.05 -24.24
C GLY A 610 4.97 0.88 -23.61
N TYR A 611 3.63 0.94 -23.64
CA TYR A 611 2.75 -0.19 -23.37
C TYR A 611 2.00 -0.59 -24.64
N TYR A 612 1.70 -1.86 -24.75
CA TYR A 612 0.99 -2.48 -25.85
C TYR A 612 -0.05 -3.45 -25.31
N GLU A 613 -1.03 -3.77 -26.14
CA GLU A 613 -2.02 -4.82 -25.85
C GLU A 613 -2.00 -5.88 -26.94
N ALA A 614 -1.97 -7.13 -26.50
CA ALA A 614 -1.93 -8.29 -27.38
C ALA A 614 -2.81 -9.42 -26.83
N GLY A 615 -3.36 -10.23 -27.71
CA GLY A 615 -4.20 -11.35 -27.29
C GLY A 615 -5.03 -11.89 -28.44
N PHE A 616 -6.29 -12.28 -28.14
CA PHE A 616 -7.15 -12.87 -29.14
C PHE A 616 -8.63 -12.56 -28.90
N GLU A 617 -9.43 -12.77 -29.96
CA GLU A 617 -10.88 -12.86 -29.90
C GLU A 617 -11.33 -14.26 -30.33
N ALA A 618 -12.38 -14.75 -29.67
CA ALA A 618 -13.00 -16.02 -29.99
C ALA A 618 -14.49 -16.00 -29.61
N LYS A 619 -15.29 -16.91 -30.14
CA LYS A 619 -16.72 -17.01 -29.85
C LYS A 619 -17.08 -18.39 -29.32
N VAL A 620 -17.66 -18.41 -28.12
CA VAL A 620 -18.28 -19.60 -27.53
C VAL A 620 -19.76 -19.62 -27.89
N THR A 621 -20.22 -20.69 -28.55
CA THR A 621 -21.62 -20.84 -28.97
C THR A 621 -22.54 -20.91 -27.75
N SER A 622 -23.77 -20.39 -27.88
CA SER A 622 -24.80 -20.41 -26.83
C SER A 622 -24.94 -21.77 -26.19
N GLY A 623 -24.92 -21.84 -24.86
CA GLY A 623 -25.04 -23.05 -24.06
C GLY A 623 -23.80 -23.96 -24.07
N GLN A 624 -22.77 -23.64 -24.84
CA GLN A 624 -21.54 -24.42 -24.92
C GLN A 624 -20.49 -23.91 -23.96
N THR A 625 -19.49 -24.74 -23.69
CA THR A 625 -18.29 -24.40 -22.96
C THR A 625 -17.09 -24.50 -23.88
N ASP A 626 -16.14 -23.57 -23.78
CA ASP A 626 -14.80 -23.73 -24.38
C ASP A 626 -13.71 -23.47 -23.35
N THR A 627 -12.55 -24.05 -23.63
CA THR A 627 -11.34 -23.87 -22.84
C THR A 627 -10.27 -23.29 -23.75
N PHE A 628 -9.86 -22.06 -23.45
CA PHE A 628 -8.74 -21.39 -24.12
C PHE A 628 -7.49 -21.56 -23.28
N THR A 629 -6.43 -22.05 -23.90
CA THR A 629 -5.12 -22.14 -23.25
C THR A 629 -4.13 -21.24 -23.99
N VAL A 630 -3.65 -20.22 -23.30
CA VAL A 630 -2.58 -19.32 -23.76
C VAL A 630 -1.28 -19.79 -23.14
N THR A 631 -0.26 -20.00 -23.96
CA THR A 631 1.10 -20.28 -23.50
C THR A 631 2.05 -19.20 -23.96
N LEU A 632 2.77 -18.59 -23.02
CA LEU A 632 3.89 -17.70 -23.28
C LEU A 632 5.18 -18.46 -23.00
N SER A 633 5.95 -18.73 -24.04
CA SER A 633 7.17 -19.54 -23.97
C SER A 633 8.33 -18.85 -24.68
N PRO A 634 9.58 -19.00 -24.21
CA PRO A 634 10.76 -18.61 -24.99
C PRO A 634 11.04 -19.56 -26.18
N ASN A 635 10.37 -20.69 -26.22
CA ASN A 635 10.50 -21.71 -27.27
C ASN A 635 9.46 -21.49 -28.38
N GLU A 636 9.88 -21.59 -29.64
CA GLU A 636 8.99 -21.43 -30.81
C GLU A 636 7.90 -22.49 -30.91
#